data_3aa5b8457bad605038076cf733e0f50b
#
_entry.id   3aa5b8457bad605038076cf733e0f50b
#
_cell.length_a   1.000
_cell.length_b   1.000
_cell.length_c   1.000
_cell.angle_alpha   90.00
_cell.angle_beta   90.00
_cell.angle_gamma   90.00
#
_symmetry.space_group_name_H-M   'P 1'
#
loop_
_entity.id
_entity.type
_entity.pdbx_description
1 polymer ?
#
loop_
_entity_poly.entity_id
_entity_poly.type
_entity_poly.pdbx_seq_one_letter_code
_entity_poly.pdbx_strand_id
1 'polypeptide(L)'
;MMERAERGFFGKLLVFIFALLAFIGLVAMALSILNAYVDPNRFIWTTFFGLAFWEILFYNILMLMVLLTLKSRKAWIAVLALMIAIPGFSKSYSRGKKVETESSIRIMSYNVHNFNHVDGKTEDEQFANQVIDMVREQAPDILCCQEFSGFKRKTSRQKCIEIFSEEAGFQYV
;
A
#
# COMPACT_ATOMS: atom_id res chain seq x y z
N MET A 1 -16.69 -43.51 -0.43
CA MET A 1 -16.09 -43.19 -1.73
C MET A 1 -17.20 -42.56 -2.57
N MET A 2 -17.31 -41.23 -2.61
CA MET A 2 -18.38 -40.56 -3.37
C MET A 2 -18.01 -40.62 -4.85
N GLU A 3 -18.87 -41.32 -5.62
CA GLU A 3 -18.78 -41.43 -7.05
C GLU A 3 -18.80 -40.05 -7.72
N ARG A 4 -17.71 -39.68 -8.40
CA ARG A 4 -17.64 -38.42 -9.16
C ARG A 4 -18.50 -38.63 -10.42
N ALA A 5 -19.70 -38.06 -10.42
CA ALA A 5 -20.49 -37.93 -11.62
C ALA A 5 -19.60 -37.39 -12.76
N GLU A 6 -19.54 -38.08 -13.89
CA GLU A 6 -18.76 -37.65 -15.05
C GLU A 6 -19.33 -36.33 -15.57
N ARG A 7 -18.50 -35.28 -15.54
CA ARG A 7 -18.89 -34.01 -16.09
C ARG A 7 -19.06 -34.10 -17.58
N GLY A 8 -20.20 -33.63 -18.08
CA GLY A 8 -20.41 -33.45 -19.50
C GLY A 8 -19.38 -32.49 -20.12
N PHE A 9 -19.33 -32.43 -21.44
CA PHE A 9 -18.40 -31.60 -22.22
C PHE A 9 -18.34 -30.13 -21.71
N PHE A 10 -19.49 -29.50 -21.49
CA PHE A 10 -19.56 -28.11 -20.97
C PHE A 10 -18.93 -27.94 -19.59
N GLY A 11 -19.09 -28.91 -18.68
CA GLY A 11 -18.47 -28.85 -17.37
C GLY A 11 -16.96 -29.02 -17.43
N LYS A 12 -16.42 -29.80 -18.33
CA LYS A 12 -14.98 -29.94 -18.57
C LYS A 12 -14.40 -28.65 -19.18
N LEU A 13 -15.09 -28.05 -20.14
CA LEU A 13 -14.72 -26.79 -20.79
C LEU A 13 -14.70 -25.65 -19.76
N LEU A 14 -15.72 -25.55 -18.93
CA LEU A 14 -15.80 -24.51 -17.87
C LEU A 14 -14.63 -24.61 -16.90
N VAL A 15 -14.32 -25.81 -16.41
CA VAL A 15 -13.15 -26.05 -15.54
C VAL A 15 -11.85 -25.70 -16.23
N PHE A 16 -11.73 -25.97 -17.52
CA PHE A 16 -10.53 -25.62 -18.29
C PHE A 16 -10.35 -24.10 -18.36
N ILE A 17 -11.41 -23.34 -18.67
CA ILE A 17 -11.39 -21.88 -18.76
C ILE A 17 -11.00 -21.28 -17.40
N PHE A 18 -11.66 -21.67 -16.30
CA PHE A 18 -11.35 -21.13 -14.99
C PHE A 18 -9.96 -21.54 -14.49
N ALA A 19 -9.46 -22.70 -14.87
CA ALA A 19 -8.08 -23.07 -14.57
C ALA A 19 -7.05 -22.24 -15.35
N LEU A 20 -7.34 -21.88 -16.60
CA LEU A 20 -6.52 -20.97 -17.39
C LEU A 20 -6.52 -19.57 -16.78
N LEU A 21 -7.69 -19.06 -16.39
CA LEU A 21 -7.82 -17.78 -15.68
C LEU A 21 -7.06 -17.79 -14.34
N ALA A 22 -7.15 -18.86 -13.56
CA ALA A 22 -6.38 -19.01 -12.33
C ALA A 22 -4.86 -19.04 -12.58
N PHE A 23 -4.42 -19.65 -13.69
CA PHE A 23 -3.01 -19.64 -14.09
C PHE A 23 -2.52 -18.24 -14.47
N ILE A 24 -3.34 -17.45 -15.17
CA ILE A 24 -3.05 -16.03 -15.44
C ILE A 24 -2.91 -15.25 -14.13
N GLY A 25 -3.81 -15.48 -13.17
CA GLY A 25 -3.74 -14.89 -11.83
C GLY A 25 -2.48 -15.29 -11.06
N LEU A 26 -2.04 -16.54 -11.18
CA LEU A 26 -0.78 -17.02 -10.59
C LEU A 26 0.43 -16.27 -11.17
N VAL A 27 0.50 -16.14 -12.50
CA VAL A 27 1.58 -15.41 -13.18
C VAL A 27 1.57 -13.94 -12.77
N ALA A 28 0.40 -13.28 -12.76
CA ALA A 28 0.26 -11.90 -12.33
C ALA A 28 0.72 -11.70 -10.88
N MET A 29 0.38 -12.62 -9.97
CA MET A 29 0.82 -12.59 -8.57
C MET A 29 2.35 -12.75 -8.47
N ALA A 30 2.94 -13.68 -9.22
CA ALA A 30 4.39 -13.85 -9.25
C ALA A 30 5.11 -12.58 -9.74
N LEU A 31 4.60 -11.92 -10.79
CA LEU A 31 5.13 -10.64 -11.28
C LEU A 31 4.96 -9.51 -10.25
N SER A 32 3.86 -9.47 -9.52
CA SER A 32 3.62 -8.50 -8.45
C SER A 32 4.64 -8.63 -7.32
N ILE A 33 4.96 -9.83 -6.88
CA ILE A 33 5.98 -10.08 -5.85
C ILE A 33 7.38 -9.81 -6.38
N LEU A 34 7.65 -10.18 -7.65
CA LEU A 34 8.93 -9.95 -8.30
C LEU A 34 9.30 -8.47 -8.37
N ASN A 35 8.30 -7.59 -8.48
CA ASN A 35 8.50 -6.13 -8.49
C ASN A 35 9.35 -5.61 -7.31
N ALA A 36 9.28 -6.26 -6.15
CA ALA A 36 10.08 -5.88 -4.97
C ALA A 36 11.59 -6.14 -5.12
N TYR A 37 12.01 -6.91 -6.15
CA TYR A 37 13.40 -7.37 -6.36
C TYR A 37 13.98 -6.91 -7.69
N VAL A 38 13.21 -6.22 -8.52
CA VAL A 38 13.58 -5.80 -9.86
C VAL A 38 13.73 -4.29 -9.92
N ASP A 39 14.77 -3.81 -10.63
CA ASP A 39 14.96 -2.38 -10.86
C ASP A 39 13.85 -1.81 -11.77
N PRO A 40 13.01 -0.89 -11.27
CA PRO A 40 11.90 -0.34 -12.04
C PRO A 40 12.35 0.44 -13.29
N ASN A 41 13.60 0.97 -13.33
CA ASN A 41 14.12 1.65 -14.50
C ASN A 41 14.38 0.70 -15.68
N ARG A 42 14.60 -0.60 -15.38
CA ARG A 42 14.80 -1.62 -16.41
C ARG A 42 13.51 -2.33 -16.81
N PHE A 43 12.62 -2.53 -15.85
CA PHE A 43 11.41 -3.35 -16.03
C PHE A 43 10.17 -2.63 -15.46
N ILE A 44 9.85 -1.48 -16.05
CA ILE A 44 8.71 -0.64 -15.61
C ILE A 44 7.38 -1.40 -15.53
N TRP A 45 7.19 -2.43 -16.38
CA TRP A 45 5.95 -3.22 -16.40
C TRP A 45 5.68 -3.97 -15.09
N THR A 46 6.72 -4.40 -14.36
CA THR A 46 6.55 -5.06 -13.06
C THR A 46 5.95 -4.13 -12.02
N THR A 47 6.18 -2.83 -12.13
CA THR A 47 5.63 -1.81 -11.23
C THR A 47 4.10 -1.79 -11.27
N PHE A 48 3.50 -1.94 -12.46
CA PHE A 48 2.03 -2.00 -12.57
C PHE A 48 1.46 -3.23 -11.86
N PHE A 49 2.12 -4.38 -11.95
CA PHE A 49 1.70 -5.57 -11.20
C PHE A 49 1.90 -5.37 -9.68
N GLY A 50 2.95 -4.68 -9.26
CA GLY A 50 3.17 -4.35 -7.85
C GLY A 50 2.10 -3.42 -7.28
N LEU A 51 1.69 -2.40 -8.04
CA LEU A 51 0.59 -1.50 -7.67
C LEU A 51 -0.76 -2.23 -7.58
N ALA A 52 -0.99 -3.21 -8.47
CA ALA A 52 -2.22 -4.00 -8.52
C ALA A 52 -2.18 -5.24 -7.58
N PHE A 53 -1.30 -5.26 -6.56
CA PHE A 53 -1.17 -6.43 -5.66
C PHE A 53 -2.49 -6.85 -5.03
N TRP A 54 -3.26 -5.89 -4.51
CA TRP A 54 -4.51 -6.19 -3.81
C TRP A 54 -5.61 -6.69 -4.74
N GLU A 55 -5.72 -6.13 -5.94
CA GLU A 55 -6.65 -6.54 -6.98
C GLU A 55 -6.34 -7.95 -7.47
N ILE A 56 -5.04 -8.25 -7.69
CA ILE A 56 -4.57 -9.58 -8.08
C ILE A 56 -4.81 -10.59 -6.97
N LEU A 57 -4.60 -10.21 -5.70
CA LEU A 57 -4.88 -11.07 -4.55
C LEU A 57 -6.36 -11.41 -4.48
N PHE A 58 -7.24 -10.41 -4.57
CA PHE A 58 -8.69 -10.59 -4.57
C PHE A 58 -9.16 -11.46 -5.74
N TYR A 59 -8.62 -11.22 -6.94
CA TYR A 59 -8.89 -12.05 -8.11
C TYR A 59 -8.54 -13.53 -7.88
N ASN A 60 -7.38 -13.83 -7.29
CA ASN A 60 -6.96 -15.20 -7.01
C ASN A 60 -7.85 -15.87 -5.94
N ILE A 61 -8.32 -15.12 -4.94
CA ILE A 61 -9.33 -15.61 -3.97
C ILE A 61 -10.63 -15.98 -4.70
N LEU A 62 -11.10 -15.13 -5.61
CA LEU A 62 -12.30 -15.40 -6.41
C LEU A 62 -12.13 -16.65 -7.28
N MET A 63 -10.98 -16.80 -7.97
CA MET A 63 -10.68 -17.98 -8.77
C MET A 63 -10.64 -19.25 -7.91
N LEU A 64 -10.09 -19.18 -6.70
CA LEU A 64 -10.12 -20.29 -5.75
C LEU A 64 -11.56 -20.68 -5.41
N MET A 65 -12.41 -19.72 -5.05
CA MET A 65 -13.82 -19.99 -4.73
C MET A 65 -14.55 -20.64 -5.91
N VAL A 66 -14.38 -20.11 -7.11
CA VAL A 66 -15.00 -20.69 -8.32
C VAL A 66 -14.53 -22.12 -8.58
N LEU A 67 -13.22 -22.39 -8.49
CA LEU A 67 -12.69 -23.73 -8.74
C LEU A 67 -13.10 -24.73 -7.65
N LEU A 68 -13.29 -24.28 -6.41
CA LEU A 68 -13.82 -25.10 -5.31
C LEU A 68 -15.30 -25.42 -5.52
N THR A 69 -16.15 -24.46 -5.91
CA THR A 69 -17.58 -24.70 -6.22
C THR A 69 -17.72 -25.66 -7.39
N LEU A 70 -16.83 -25.57 -8.36
CA LEU A 70 -16.73 -26.54 -9.46
C LEU A 70 -16.12 -27.88 -9.03
N LYS A 71 -15.80 -28.08 -7.75
CA LYS A 71 -15.14 -29.30 -7.20
C LYS A 71 -13.94 -29.74 -8.04
N SER A 72 -13.16 -28.77 -8.54
CA SER A 72 -12.02 -29.02 -9.42
C SER A 72 -10.73 -29.20 -8.62
N ARG A 73 -9.97 -30.25 -8.94
CA ARG A 73 -8.62 -30.42 -8.38
C ARG A 73 -7.67 -29.29 -8.81
N LYS A 74 -7.96 -28.58 -9.89
CA LYS A 74 -7.14 -27.47 -10.40
C LYS A 74 -7.17 -26.23 -9.48
N ALA A 75 -7.99 -26.23 -8.43
CA ALA A 75 -7.97 -25.20 -7.38
C ALA A 75 -6.59 -25.00 -6.74
N TRP A 76 -5.69 -26.01 -6.80
CA TRP A 76 -4.32 -25.86 -6.30
C TRP A 76 -3.54 -24.71 -6.98
N ILE A 77 -3.88 -24.35 -8.23
CA ILE A 77 -3.25 -23.23 -8.96
C ILE A 77 -3.50 -21.92 -8.21
N ALA A 78 -4.75 -21.66 -7.82
CA ALA A 78 -5.10 -20.47 -7.05
C ALA A 78 -4.52 -20.53 -5.61
N VAL A 79 -4.47 -21.71 -4.99
CA VAL A 79 -3.80 -21.88 -3.69
C VAL A 79 -2.32 -21.51 -3.79
N LEU A 80 -1.62 -21.94 -4.83
CA LEU A 80 -0.22 -21.61 -5.05
C LEU A 80 -0.04 -20.08 -5.22
N ALA A 81 -0.93 -19.42 -5.96
CA ALA A 81 -0.91 -17.95 -6.10
C ALA A 81 -1.04 -17.25 -4.74
N LEU A 82 -1.95 -17.71 -3.89
CA LEU A 82 -2.13 -17.16 -2.54
C LEU A 82 -0.93 -17.43 -1.62
N MET A 83 -0.28 -18.57 -1.75
CA MET A 83 0.96 -18.86 -1.02
C MET A 83 2.08 -17.88 -1.44
N ILE A 84 2.22 -17.61 -2.73
CA ILE A 84 3.19 -16.63 -3.26
C ILE A 84 2.86 -15.20 -2.76
N ALA A 85 1.60 -14.87 -2.48
CA ALA A 85 1.18 -13.57 -1.98
C ALA A 85 1.57 -13.31 -0.50
N ILE A 86 1.87 -14.35 0.30
CA ILE A 86 2.14 -14.21 1.75
C ILE A 86 3.22 -13.18 2.06
N PRO A 87 4.40 -13.15 1.40
CA PRO A 87 5.43 -12.15 1.69
C PRO A 87 4.98 -10.71 1.40
N GLY A 88 4.21 -10.50 0.33
CA GLY A 88 3.65 -9.19 0.00
C GLY A 88 2.63 -8.72 1.04
N PHE A 89 1.73 -9.61 1.44
CA PHE A 89 0.75 -9.35 2.49
C PHE A 89 1.42 -9.02 3.83
N SER A 90 2.42 -9.78 4.25
CA SER A 90 3.12 -9.55 5.52
C SER A 90 3.90 -8.23 5.55
N LYS A 91 4.42 -7.77 4.42
CA LYS A 91 5.06 -6.45 4.29
C LYS A 91 4.06 -5.30 4.33
N SER A 92 2.85 -5.51 3.79
CA SER A 92 1.79 -4.50 3.77
C SER A 92 1.09 -4.34 5.12
N TYR A 93 1.19 -5.34 5.99
CA TYR A 93 0.54 -5.33 7.30
C TYR A 93 1.59 -5.48 8.41
N SER A 94 1.97 -4.34 9.00
CA SER A 94 2.87 -4.32 10.17
C SER A 94 2.10 -3.89 11.41
N ARG A 95 2.12 -4.73 12.45
CA ARG A 95 1.72 -4.30 13.80
C ARG A 95 2.94 -3.69 14.48
N GLY A 96 2.96 -2.38 14.62
CA GLY A 96 3.93 -1.70 15.47
C GLY A 96 3.84 -2.23 16.90
N LYS A 97 4.96 -2.70 17.46
CA LYS A 97 5.08 -2.90 18.91
C LYS A 97 5.46 -1.56 19.52
N LYS A 98 4.64 -1.03 20.43
CA LYS A 98 5.11 0.05 21.32
C LYS A 98 6.23 -0.54 22.17
N VAL A 99 7.44 -0.08 21.94
CA VAL A 99 8.59 -0.35 22.82
C VAL A 99 8.82 0.96 23.56
N GLU A 100 8.42 1.00 24.83
CA GLU A 100 8.76 2.12 25.71
C GLU A 100 10.14 1.84 26.27
N THR A 101 11.13 2.59 25.83
CA THR A 101 12.49 2.61 26.38
C THR A 101 12.77 4.01 26.92
N GLU A 102 13.45 4.09 28.06
CA GLU A 102 13.79 5.36 28.74
C GLU A 102 14.69 6.30 27.89
N SER A 103 15.26 5.78 26.78
CA SER A 103 16.12 6.54 25.84
C SER A 103 15.72 6.29 24.40
N SER A 104 14.45 6.47 24.03
CA SER A 104 14.00 6.34 22.67
C SER A 104 13.93 7.71 21.97
N ILE A 105 14.44 7.78 20.74
CA ILE A 105 14.25 8.93 19.84
C ILE A 105 12.94 8.68 19.05
N ARG A 106 12.01 9.62 19.12
CA ARG A 106 10.76 9.59 18.38
C ARG A 106 10.93 10.27 17.02
N ILE A 107 10.85 9.50 15.96
CA ILE A 107 10.92 10.01 14.59
C ILE A 107 9.52 10.02 14.00
N MET A 108 9.08 11.15 13.48
CA MET A 108 7.82 11.33 12.79
C MET A 108 8.07 11.63 11.31
N SER A 109 7.40 10.90 10.43
CA SER A 109 7.35 11.19 9.00
C SER A 109 5.92 11.54 8.61
N TYR A 110 5.72 12.73 8.06
CA TYR A 110 4.38 13.25 7.80
C TYR A 110 4.32 13.99 6.46
N ASN A 111 3.37 13.57 5.62
CA ASN A 111 3.06 14.30 4.40
C ASN A 111 2.12 15.47 4.76
N VAL A 112 2.61 16.69 4.66
CA VAL A 112 1.85 17.90 4.97
C VAL A 112 0.94 18.36 3.82
N HIS A 113 0.94 17.65 2.69
CA HIS A 113 0.09 17.90 1.53
C HIS A 113 0.07 19.38 1.11
N ASN A 114 1.24 20.01 1.01
CA ASN A 114 1.40 21.44 0.72
C ASN A 114 0.57 22.36 1.66
N PHE A 115 0.26 21.90 2.87
CA PHE A 115 -0.68 22.54 3.81
C PHE A 115 -2.05 22.81 3.17
N ASN A 116 -2.51 21.88 2.32
CA ASN A 116 -3.76 21.96 1.58
C ASN A 116 -3.90 23.23 0.73
N HIS A 117 -2.76 23.72 0.19
CA HIS A 117 -2.70 24.95 -0.59
C HIS A 117 -3.34 24.75 -1.97
N VAL A 118 -4.65 24.88 -2.05
CA VAL A 118 -5.45 24.91 -3.28
C VAL A 118 -5.89 26.35 -3.52
N ASP A 119 -5.27 27.02 -4.51
CA ASP A 119 -5.70 28.28 -5.13
C ASP A 119 -6.35 29.36 -4.23
N GLY A 120 -5.63 29.77 -3.20
CA GLY A 120 -5.87 31.09 -2.58
C GLY A 120 -7.06 31.24 -1.64
N LYS A 121 -7.54 30.17 -1.01
CA LYS A 121 -8.63 30.23 -0.03
C LYS A 121 -8.06 30.23 1.40
N THR A 122 -8.75 30.92 2.32
CA THR A 122 -8.46 31.10 3.74
C THR A 122 -8.45 29.81 4.58
N GLU A 123 -8.80 28.68 4.02
CA GLU A 123 -8.78 27.36 4.69
C GLU A 123 -7.35 26.85 4.96
N ASP A 124 -6.35 27.41 4.30
CA ASP A 124 -4.96 26.96 4.39
C ASP A 124 -4.33 27.24 5.76
N GLU A 125 -4.67 28.37 6.40
CA GLU A 125 -4.12 28.71 7.73
C GLU A 125 -4.70 27.80 8.82
N GLN A 126 -5.97 27.45 8.74
CA GLN A 126 -6.59 26.56 9.72
C GLN A 126 -6.01 25.15 9.63
N PHE A 127 -5.76 24.64 8.42
CA PHE A 127 -5.14 23.33 8.23
C PHE A 127 -3.68 23.32 8.71
N ALA A 128 -2.92 24.38 8.41
CA ALA A 128 -1.54 24.51 8.88
C ALA A 128 -1.49 24.51 10.43
N ASN A 129 -2.37 25.24 11.11
CA ASN A 129 -2.47 25.25 12.55
C ASN A 129 -2.81 23.87 13.12
N GLN A 130 -3.73 23.13 12.50
CA GLN A 130 -4.06 21.76 12.91
C GLN A 130 -2.85 20.81 12.78
N VAL A 131 -2.04 20.96 11.72
CA VAL A 131 -0.81 20.19 11.55
C VAL A 131 0.20 20.54 12.63
N ILE A 132 0.39 21.82 12.95
CA ILE A 132 1.30 22.29 14.00
C ILE A 132 0.87 21.75 15.36
N ASP A 133 -0.41 21.88 15.70
CA ASP A 133 -0.96 21.38 16.96
C ASP A 133 -0.78 19.87 17.10
N MET A 134 -1.03 19.12 16.03
CA MET A 134 -0.81 17.68 16.02
C MET A 134 0.67 17.32 16.20
N VAL A 135 1.59 18.05 15.57
CA VAL A 135 3.03 17.82 15.73
C VAL A 135 3.46 18.13 17.18
N ARG A 136 2.96 19.22 17.78
CA ARG A 136 3.20 19.56 19.20
C ARG A 136 2.69 18.46 20.14
N GLU A 137 1.49 17.95 19.89
CA GLU A 137 0.88 16.89 20.71
C GLU A 137 1.69 15.59 20.65
N GLN A 138 2.17 15.23 19.45
CA GLN A 138 2.98 14.03 19.26
C GLN A 138 4.42 14.20 19.77
N ALA A 139 4.90 15.42 19.91
CA ALA A 139 6.23 15.80 20.40
C ALA A 139 7.37 14.91 19.84
N PRO A 140 7.57 14.86 18.51
CA PRO A 140 8.67 14.08 17.93
C PRO A 140 10.01 14.77 18.17
N ASP A 141 11.08 13.98 18.37
CA ASP A 141 12.45 14.50 18.42
C ASP A 141 12.95 14.89 17.03
N ILE A 142 12.50 14.16 16.00
CA ILE A 142 12.83 14.40 14.59
C ILE A 142 11.54 14.37 13.76
N LEU A 143 11.30 15.44 13.01
CA LEU A 143 10.18 15.55 12.07
C LEU A 143 10.68 15.59 10.62
N CYS A 144 10.22 14.64 9.79
CA CYS A 144 10.46 14.61 8.36
C CYS A 144 9.16 14.95 7.61
N CYS A 145 9.08 16.17 7.06
CA CYS A 145 7.93 16.60 6.28
C CYS A 145 8.10 16.26 4.78
N GLN A 146 7.05 15.68 4.19
CA GLN A 146 6.94 15.52 2.73
C GLN A 146 5.94 16.53 2.18
N GLU A 147 6.08 16.86 0.88
CA GLU A 147 5.26 17.85 0.18
C GLU A 147 5.21 19.22 0.90
N PHE A 148 6.34 19.63 1.44
CA PHE A 148 6.46 20.91 2.14
C PHE A 148 6.77 22.03 1.14
N SER A 149 5.77 22.77 0.65
CA SER A 149 5.94 23.91 -0.28
C SER A 149 5.82 25.28 0.39
N GLY A 150 5.38 25.33 1.63
CA GLY A 150 5.06 26.54 2.38
C GLY A 150 3.56 26.82 2.48
N PHE A 151 3.13 27.37 3.61
CA PHE A 151 1.70 27.54 3.93
C PHE A 151 1.22 29.00 3.80
N LYS A 152 2.07 29.94 3.35
CA LYS A 152 1.68 31.33 3.11
C LYS A 152 2.07 31.77 1.69
N ARG A 153 1.07 32.15 0.90
CA ARG A 153 1.20 32.47 -0.55
C ARG A 153 2.25 33.54 -0.89
N LYS A 154 2.58 34.46 0.03
CA LYS A 154 3.56 35.55 -0.17
C LYS A 154 4.86 35.37 0.61
N THR A 155 5.03 34.22 1.25
CA THR A 155 6.17 33.97 2.13
C THR A 155 7.14 33.04 1.43
N SER A 156 8.45 33.30 1.49
CA SER A 156 9.45 32.39 0.95
C SER A 156 9.41 31.06 1.69
N ARG A 157 9.77 29.97 0.99
CA ARG A 157 9.83 28.63 1.59
C ARG A 157 10.67 28.62 2.88
N GLN A 158 11.81 29.30 2.88
CA GLN A 158 12.70 29.41 4.05
C GLN A 158 11.96 30.01 5.25
N LYS A 159 11.25 31.10 5.06
CA LYS A 159 10.50 31.75 6.13
C LYS A 159 9.31 30.89 6.61
N CYS A 160 8.70 30.10 5.74
CA CYS A 160 7.68 29.13 6.15
C CYS A 160 8.26 28.03 7.02
N ILE A 161 9.47 27.55 6.70
CA ILE A 161 10.19 26.57 7.51
C ILE A 161 10.48 27.13 8.91
N GLU A 162 11.00 28.35 8.99
CA GLU A 162 11.30 29.04 10.25
C GLU A 162 10.04 29.18 11.12
N ILE A 163 8.96 29.73 10.58
CA ILE A 163 7.69 29.91 11.31
C ILE A 163 7.15 28.55 11.78
N PHE A 164 7.15 27.55 10.90
CA PHE A 164 6.64 26.23 11.25
C PHE A 164 7.48 25.59 12.37
N SER A 165 8.81 25.66 12.27
CA SER A 165 9.70 25.07 13.28
C SER A 165 9.60 25.78 14.64
N GLU A 166 9.52 27.12 14.64
CA GLU A 166 9.30 27.89 15.86
C GLU A 166 7.97 27.54 16.52
N GLU A 167 6.90 27.54 15.75
CA GLU A 167 5.56 27.21 16.25
C GLU A 167 5.42 25.73 16.67
N ALA A 168 6.10 24.80 16.02
CA ALA A 168 6.14 23.39 16.41
C ALA A 168 7.14 23.09 17.53
N GLY A 169 8.02 24.04 17.89
CA GLY A 169 8.96 23.96 19.03
C GLY A 169 10.28 23.25 18.71
N PHE A 170 10.70 23.18 17.43
CA PHE A 170 12.00 22.60 17.06
C PHE A 170 13.13 23.60 17.23
N GLN A 171 14.27 23.12 17.77
CA GLN A 171 15.48 23.95 17.96
C GLN A 171 16.32 24.04 16.68
N TYR A 172 16.23 23.08 15.80
CA TYR A 172 17.01 22.99 14.56
C TYR A 172 16.11 22.61 13.38
N VAL A 173 16.41 23.16 12.20
CA VAL A 173 15.65 22.94 10.96
C VAL A 173 16.61 22.55 9.82
#